data_be3351cf3f5e01c67906fe9216831942
#
_entry.id   be3351cf3f5e01c67906fe9216831942
#
_cell.length_a   1.000
_cell.length_b   1.000
_cell.length_c   1.000
_cell.angle_alpha   90.00
_cell.angle_beta   90.00
_cell.angle_gamma   90.00
#
_symmetry.space_group_name_H-M   'P 1'
#
loop_
_entity.id
_entity.type
_entity.pdbx_description
1 polymer ?
#
loop_
_entity_poly.entity_id
_entity_poly.type
_entity_poly.pdbx_seq_one_letter_code
_entity_poly.pdbx_strand_id
1 'polypeptide(L)'
;VLIIFETTTPTTRPDVLTNTQTITANGGSTTGPIVAVTPNPSATVTLANYVSLDITKSANKASIYSGDTLVYTFQIINNGNETATNVSFSDVFPTGYTINSISLTTPDSPTPIIYDPTTYVTGTTLTIPNLAIPVGTSTLTVSGIYTN
;
A
#
# COMPACT_ATOMS: atom_id res chain seq x y z
N VAL A 1 -15.91 -33.33 22.29
CA VAL A 1 -15.46 -31.93 22.53
C VAL A 1 -15.46 -31.22 21.20
N LEU A 2 -16.34 -30.24 21.03
CA LEU A 2 -16.36 -29.38 19.83
C LEU A 2 -15.44 -28.20 20.12
N ILE A 3 -14.35 -28.05 19.34
CA ILE A 3 -13.48 -26.90 19.41
C ILE A 3 -13.92 -25.95 18.31
N ILE A 4 -14.49 -24.80 18.68
CA ILE A 4 -14.85 -23.72 17.74
C ILE A 4 -13.71 -22.72 17.73
N PHE A 5 -13.14 -22.48 16.54
CA PHE A 5 -12.19 -21.39 16.31
C PHE A 5 -12.98 -20.20 15.77
N GLU A 6 -13.14 -19.15 16.54
CA GLU A 6 -13.55 -17.85 16.00
C GLU A 6 -12.29 -17.06 15.62
N THR A 7 -12.10 -16.86 14.33
CA THR A 7 -11.12 -15.91 13.83
C THR A 7 -11.83 -14.60 13.52
N THR A 8 -11.70 -13.61 14.39
CA THR A 8 -12.02 -12.23 14.03
C THR A 8 -10.89 -11.72 13.12
N THR A 9 -11.24 -11.31 11.91
CA THR A 9 -10.29 -10.64 11.02
C THR A 9 -9.96 -9.29 11.63
N PRO A 10 -8.75 -9.04 12.15
CA PRO A 10 -8.41 -7.73 12.68
C PRO A 10 -8.41 -6.72 11.52
N THR A 11 -8.87 -5.50 11.79
CA THR A 11 -8.85 -4.37 10.85
C THR A 11 -7.42 -3.91 10.50
N THR A 12 -6.44 -4.32 11.31
CA THR A 12 -5.01 -4.21 11.04
C THR A 12 -4.44 -5.62 11.02
N ARG A 13 -3.75 -6.00 9.94
CA ARG A 13 -3.09 -7.31 9.85
C ARG A 13 -1.93 -7.34 10.84
N PRO A 14 -1.91 -8.22 11.85
CA PRO A 14 -0.75 -8.41 12.69
C PRO A 14 0.32 -9.17 11.90
N ASP A 15 1.59 -8.78 12.07
CA ASP A 15 2.73 -9.46 11.46
C ASP A 15 2.93 -10.89 12.00
N VAL A 16 2.31 -11.17 13.13
CA VAL A 16 2.40 -12.46 13.83
C VAL A 16 1.01 -12.89 14.28
N LEU A 17 0.63 -14.11 13.93
CA LEU A 17 -0.55 -14.78 14.45
C LEU A 17 -0.12 -15.78 15.51
N THR A 18 -0.60 -15.61 16.76
CA THR A 18 -0.33 -16.53 17.86
C THR A 18 -1.62 -17.21 18.29
N ASN A 19 -1.62 -18.53 18.26
CA ASN A 19 -2.69 -19.35 18.84
C ASN A 19 -2.18 -19.99 20.12
N THR A 20 -2.86 -19.71 21.24
CA THR A 20 -2.53 -20.28 22.54
C THR A 20 -3.70 -21.10 23.05
N GLN A 21 -3.42 -22.33 23.45
CA GLN A 21 -4.41 -23.24 24.01
C GLN A 21 -4.06 -23.57 25.46
N THR A 22 -5.06 -23.56 26.35
CA THR A 22 -4.91 -23.97 27.75
C THR A 22 -5.69 -25.26 27.96
N ILE A 23 -5.02 -26.27 28.49
CA ILE A 23 -5.63 -27.53 28.92
C ILE A 23 -5.58 -27.60 30.45
N THR A 24 -6.73 -27.78 31.06
CA THR A 24 -6.82 -28.04 32.52
C THR A 24 -7.44 -29.41 32.77
N ALA A 25 -6.93 -30.12 33.73
CA ALA A 25 -7.45 -31.42 34.11
C ALA A 25 -7.58 -31.52 35.62
N ASN A 26 -8.67 -32.23 36.10
CA ASN A 26 -8.79 -32.61 37.49
C ASN A 26 -8.05 -33.93 37.71
N GLY A 27 -7.19 -33.99 38.69
CA GLY A 27 -6.40 -35.19 39.03
C GLY A 27 -7.22 -36.33 39.64
N GLY A 28 -8.15 -36.90 38.87
CA GLY A 28 -8.86 -38.12 39.23
C GLY A 28 -9.89 -38.01 40.37
N SER A 29 -10.18 -36.83 40.89
CA SER A 29 -11.21 -36.57 41.91
C SER A 29 -12.06 -35.38 41.48
N THR A 30 -13.37 -35.49 41.72
CA THR A 30 -14.32 -34.39 41.45
C THR A 30 -14.10 -33.13 42.31
N THR A 31 -13.28 -33.25 43.36
CA THR A 31 -12.96 -32.21 44.33
C THR A 31 -11.46 -31.88 44.41
N GLY A 32 -10.62 -32.49 43.56
CA GLY A 32 -9.19 -32.23 43.51
C GLY A 32 -8.82 -30.87 42.86
N PRO A 33 -7.64 -30.35 43.16
CA PRO A 33 -7.19 -29.11 42.54
C PRO A 33 -7.05 -29.27 41.02
N ILE A 34 -7.49 -28.25 40.30
CA ILE A 34 -7.27 -28.16 38.85
C ILE A 34 -5.76 -27.93 38.60
N VAL A 35 -5.16 -28.84 37.86
CA VAL A 35 -3.77 -28.71 37.45
C VAL A 35 -3.70 -28.14 36.02
N ALA A 36 -3.16 -26.97 35.88
CA ALA A 36 -2.90 -26.40 34.55
C ALA A 36 -1.69 -27.12 33.90
N VAL A 37 -1.84 -27.49 32.66
CA VAL A 37 -0.69 -27.98 31.87
C VAL A 37 0.23 -26.83 31.54
N THR A 38 1.46 -26.92 32.03
CA THR A 38 2.52 -25.94 31.73
C THR A 38 3.71 -26.62 31.04
N PRO A 39 4.26 -26.04 29.99
CA PRO A 39 3.87 -24.76 29.38
C PRO A 39 2.56 -24.88 28.57
N ASN A 40 1.80 -23.79 28.52
CA ASN A 40 0.64 -23.72 27.61
C ASN A 40 1.11 -23.91 26.17
N PRO A 41 0.55 -24.85 25.43
CA PRO A 41 0.93 -25.03 24.04
C PRO A 41 0.54 -23.78 23.25
N SER A 42 1.48 -23.24 22.50
CA SER A 42 1.25 -22.11 21.60
C SER A 42 1.90 -22.38 20.24
N ALA A 43 1.24 -21.96 19.18
CA ALA A 43 1.77 -21.97 17.83
C ALA A 43 1.79 -20.53 17.30
N THR A 44 2.92 -20.12 16.77
CA THR A 44 3.11 -18.81 16.18
C THR A 44 3.39 -18.96 14.70
N VAL A 45 2.65 -18.20 13.88
CA VAL A 45 2.86 -18.12 12.44
C VAL A 45 3.16 -16.68 12.11
N THR A 46 4.32 -16.43 11.51
CA THR A 46 4.71 -15.11 11.00
C THR A 46 4.16 -14.94 9.58
N LEU A 47 3.50 -13.83 9.32
CA LEU A 47 3.07 -13.48 7.97
C LEU A 47 4.30 -13.10 7.15
N ALA A 48 4.42 -13.68 5.95
CA ALA A 48 5.45 -13.27 5.01
C ALA A 48 5.20 -11.84 4.53
N ASN A 49 6.27 -11.06 4.41
CA ASN A 49 6.21 -9.74 3.79
C ASN A 49 5.90 -9.89 2.30
N TYR A 50 5.02 -9.03 1.81
CA TYR A 50 4.67 -8.98 0.40
C TYR A 50 4.27 -7.58 -0.03
N VAL A 51 4.46 -7.31 -1.31
CA VAL A 51 4.07 -6.09 -2.01
C VAL A 51 2.98 -6.44 -3.02
N SER A 52 1.95 -5.61 -3.13
CA SER A 52 0.90 -5.73 -4.14
C SER A 52 0.50 -4.34 -4.61
N LEU A 53 0.88 -3.97 -5.83
CA LEU A 53 0.65 -2.64 -6.39
C LEU A 53 -0.48 -2.66 -7.41
N ASP A 54 -1.42 -1.74 -7.24
CA ASP A 54 -2.43 -1.37 -8.24
C ASP A 54 -2.25 0.10 -8.62
N ILE A 55 -2.65 0.46 -9.86
CA ILE A 55 -2.60 1.83 -10.33
C ILE A 55 -3.87 2.21 -11.07
N THR A 56 -4.35 3.42 -10.81
CA THR A 56 -5.42 4.06 -11.58
C THR A 56 -4.95 5.41 -12.11
N LYS A 57 -5.48 5.82 -13.28
CA LYS A 57 -5.20 7.12 -13.91
C LYS A 57 -6.49 7.84 -14.18
N SER A 58 -6.52 9.13 -13.87
CA SER A 58 -7.64 10.02 -14.21
C SER A 58 -7.11 11.37 -14.72
N ALA A 59 -7.97 12.12 -15.41
CA ALA A 59 -7.71 13.48 -15.85
C ALA A 59 -8.78 14.41 -15.28
N ASN A 60 -8.41 15.66 -14.99
CA ASN A 60 -9.33 16.65 -14.46
C ASN A 60 -10.32 17.23 -15.50
N LYS A 61 -10.10 16.95 -16.78
CA LYS A 61 -10.94 17.39 -17.90
C LYS A 61 -11.19 16.26 -18.88
N ALA A 62 -12.43 16.18 -19.39
CA ALA A 62 -12.82 15.24 -20.45
C ALA A 62 -12.54 15.80 -21.87
N SER A 63 -12.47 17.13 -21.99
CA SER A 63 -12.17 17.85 -23.24
C SER A 63 -11.28 19.03 -22.93
N ILE A 64 -10.35 19.34 -23.82
CA ILE A 64 -9.36 20.42 -23.66
C ILE A 64 -9.24 21.25 -24.93
N TYR A 65 -8.85 22.51 -24.75
CA TYR A 65 -8.48 23.44 -25.83
C TYR A 65 -6.99 23.78 -25.70
N SER A 66 -6.42 24.31 -26.80
CA SER A 66 -5.04 24.81 -26.78
C SER A 66 -4.89 25.93 -25.72
N GLY A 67 -3.88 25.81 -24.88
CA GLY A 67 -3.63 26.69 -23.73
C GLY A 67 -4.28 26.24 -22.42
N ASP A 68 -5.07 25.18 -22.44
CA ASP A 68 -5.67 24.64 -21.22
C ASP A 68 -4.64 23.94 -20.32
N THR A 69 -4.82 24.12 -19.01
CA THR A 69 -4.15 23.30 -18.01
C THR A 69 -4.86 21.97 -17.88
N LEU A 70 -4.11 20.89 -18.06
CA LEU A 70 -4.56 19.51 -17.86
C LEU A 70 -3.78 18.89 -16.70
N VAL A 71 -4.49 18.23 -15.81
CA VAL A 71 -3.91 17.54 -14.65
C VAL A 71 -4.25 16.07 -14.73
N TYR A 72 -3.21 15.23 -14.75
CA TYR A 72 -3.35 13.79 -14.58
C TYR A 72 -3.07 13.43 -13.12
N THR A 73 -3.92 12.58 -12.59
CA THR A 73 -3.77 12.03 -11.24
C THR A 73 -3.66 10.52 -11.33
N PHE A 74 -2.59 9.98 -10.75
CA PHE A 74 -2.36 8.55 -10.62
C PHE A 74 -2.50 8.18 -9.15
N GLN A 75 -3.38 7.24 -8.83
CA GLN A 75 -3.42 6.61 -7.52
C GLN A 75 -2.66 5.30 -7.60
N ILE A 76 -1.58 5.21 -6.84
CA ILE A 76 -0.74 4.02 -6.71
C ILE A 76 -1.06 3.42 -5.35
N ILE A 77 -1.70 2.24 -5.36
CA ILE A 77 -2.21 1.60 -4.17
C ILE A 77 -1.33 0.40 -3.85
N ASN A 78 -0.71 0.41 -2.69
CA ASN A 78 0.01 -0.74 -2.17
C ASN A 78 -0.91 -1.49 -1.19
N ASN A 79 -1.45 -2.62 -1.63
CA ASN A 79 -2.30 -3.52 -0.85
C ASN A 79 -1.48 -4.57 -0.08
N GLY A 80 -0.16 -4.48 -0.12
CA GLY A 80 0.76 -5.33 0.64
C GLY A 80 0.80 -4.99 2.13
N ASN A 81 1.76 -5.57 2.83
CA ASN A 81 2.07 -5.27 4.23
C ASN A 81 3.47 -4.67 4.41
N GLU A 82 4.15 -4.37 3.30
CA GLU A 82 5.49 -3.79 3.27
C GLU A 82 5.57 -2.67 2.23
N THR A 83 6.43 -1.69 2.46
CA THR A 83 6.73 -0.63 1.50
C THR A 83 7.36 -1.22 0.25
N ALA A 84 6.78 -0.94 -0.92
CA ALA A 84 7.40 -1.26 -2.19
C ALA A 84 8.57 -0.32 -2.46
N THR A 85 9.77 -0.86 -2.61
CA THR A 85 10.99 -0.09 -2.91
C THR A 85 11.45 -0.32 -4.34
N ASN A 86 12.26 0.61 -4.86
CA ASN A 86 12.79 0.56 -6.24
C ASN A 86 11.70 0.47 -7.32
N VAL A 87 10.53 1.06 -7.07
CA VAL A 87 9.44 1.11 -8.03
C VAL A 87 9.78 2.12 -9.13
N SER A 88 9.64 1.73 -10.39
CA SER A 88 9.78 2.63 -11.54
C SER A 88 8.40 2.97 -12.08
N PHE A 89 8.08 4.26 -12.12
CA PHE A 89 6.88 4.78 -12.77
C PHE A 89 7.23 5.30 -14.15
N SER A 90 6.44 4.96 -15.17
CA SER A 90 6.57 5.52 -16.52
C SER A 90 5.20 5.71 -17.16
N ASP A 91 5.03 6.85 -17.85
CA ASP A 91 3.83 7.16 -18.62
C ASP A 91 4.18 7.99 -19.86
N VAL A 92 3.43 7.78 -20.95
CA VAL A 92 3.59 8.54 -22.20
C VAL A 92 2.41 9.48 -22.36
N PHE A 93 2.68 10.78 -22.40
CA PHE A 93 1.66 11.81 -22.54
C PHE A 93 1.40 12.15 -24.03
N PRO A 94 0.24 12.76 -24.34
CA PRO A 94 -0.09 13.17 -25.69
C PRO A 94 0.93 14.18 -26.24
N THR A 95 1.16 14.16 -27.54
CA THR A 95 1.90 15.22 -28.23
C THR A 95 1.21 16.56 -28.01
N GLY A 96 1.99 17.61 -27.76
CA GLY A 96 1.48 18.93 -27.43
C GLY A 96 1.23 19.16 -25.94
N TYR A 97 1.38 18.14 -25.09
CA TYR A 97 1.31 18.30 -23.64
C TYR A 97 2.70 18.59 -23.06
N THR A 98 2.86 19.77 -22.47
CA THR A 98 4.08 20.17 -21.77
C THR A 98 3.90 20.07 -20.28
N ILE A 99 4.67 19.20 -19.64
CA ILE A 99 4.61 18.97 -18.19
C ILE A 99 5.31 20.13 -17.46
N ASN A 100 4.59 20.78 -16.53
CA ASN A 100 5.08 21.91 -15.76
C ASN A 100 5.39 21.55 -14.30
N SER A 101 4.67 20.58 -13.73
CA SER A 101 4.89 20.11 -12.35
C SER A 101 4.57 18.66 -12.18
N ILE A 102 5.33 18.01 -11.29
CA ILE A 102 5.17 16.62 -10.90
C ILE A 102 5.30 16.56 -9.38
N SER A 103 4.32 15.96 -8.69
CA SER A 103 4.34 15.81 -7.24
C SER A 103 3.80 14.46 -6.81
N LEU A 104 4.41 13.87 -5.79
CA LEU A 104 3.98 12.62 -5.16
C LEU A 104 3.66 12.87 -3.69
N THR A 105 2.46 12.51 -3.27
CA THR A 105 2.04 12.47 -1.87
C THR A 105 1.87 11.02 -1.45
N THR A 106 2.39 10.65 -0.30
CA THR A 106 2.33 9.29 0.23
C THR A 106 1.59 9.24 1.57
N PRO A 107 1.08 8.08 2.00
CA PRO A 107 0.46 7.93 3.31
C PRO A 107 1.36 8.36 4.49
N ASP A 108 2.67 8.13 4.37
CA ASP A 108 3.65 8.43 5.42
C ASP A 108 4.07 9.90 5.45
N SER A 109 3.82 10.65 4.37
CA SER A 109 4.19 12.06 4.28
C SER A 109 3.10 12.87 3.56
N PRO A 110 2.38 13.74 4.29
CA PRO A 110 1.41 14.65 3.69
C PRO A 110 2.08 15.77 2.88
N THR A 111 3.38 16.01 3.09
CA THR A 111 4.15 16.99 2.31
C THR A 111 4.52 16.37 0.97
N PRO A 112 4.08 16.97 -0.16
CA PRO A 112 4.41 16.43 -1.49
C PRO A 112 5.92 16.43 -1.77
N ILE A 113 6.39 15.33 -2.34
CA ILE A 113 7.72 15.24 -2.96
C ILE A 113 7.61 15.82 -4.36
N ILE A 114 8.42 16.83 -4.67
CA ILE A 114 8.40 17.51 -5.98
C ILE A 114 9.50 16.94 -6.86
N TYR A 115 9.15 16.61 -8.10
CA TYR A 115 10.08 16.13 -9.12
C TYR A 115 10.24 17.21 -10.20
N ASP A 116 11.48 17.47 -10.61
CA ASP A 116 11.79 18.43 -11.67
C ASP A 116 11.48 17.81 -13.04
N PRO A 117 10.53 18.36 -13.82
CA PRO A 117 10.22 17.84 -15.15
C PRO A 117 11.43 17.75 -16.07
N THR A 118 12.40 18.67 -15.95
CA THR A 118 13.60 18.66 -16.81
C THR A 118 14.49 17.43 -16.59
N THR A 119 14.40 16.81 -15.42
CA THR A 119 15.18 15.61 -15.08
C THR A 119 14.46 14.33 -15.48
N TYR A 120 13.12 14.30 -15.33
CA TYR A 120 12.35 13.06 -15.42
C TYR A 120 11.53 12.92 -16.71
N VAL A 121 11.48 13.97 -17.57
CA VAL A 121 10.73 13.95 -18.84
C VAL A 121 11.67 13.95 -20.03
N THR A 122 11.49 12.99 -20.92
CA THR A 122 12.19 12.94 -22.21
C THR A 122 11.15 12.85 -23.33
N GLY A 123 11.09 13.90 -24.15
CA GLY A 123 10.03 14.02 -25.15
C GLY A 123 8.64 14.07 -24.50
N THR A 124 7.81 13.10 -24.77
CA THR A 124 6.47 12.95 -24.15
C THR A 124 6.44 11.92 -23.02
N THR A 125 7.58 11.33 -22.68
CA THR A 125 7.65 10.25 -21.69
C THR A 125 8.15 10.79 -20.35
N LEU A 126 7.37 10.58 -19.30
CA LEU A 126 7.77 10.76 -17.90
C LEU A 126 8.29 9.42 -17.38
N THR A 127 9.45 9.43 -16.74
CA THR A 127 9.99 8.24 -16.03
C THR A 127 10.56 8.67 -14.68
N ILE A 128 10.04 8.11 -13.59
CA ILE A 128 10.54 8.36 -12.24
C ILE A 128 11.02 7.02 -11.66
N PRO A 129 12.33 6.80 -11.57
CA PRO A 129 12.89 5.59 -10.98
C PRO A 129 12.92 5.65 -9.45
N ASN A 130 13.13 4.50 -8.82
CA ASN A 130 13.46 4.36 -7.40
C ASN A 130 12.43 4.97 -6.44
N LEU A 131 11.13 4.92 -6.79
CA LEU A 131 10.07 5.31 -5.88
C LEU A 131 9.98 4.33 -4.70
N ALA A 132 9.66 4.87 -3.54
CA ALA A 132 9.18 4.12 -2.39
C ALA A 132 7.66 4.34 -2.25
N ILE A 133 6.88 3.26 -2.32
CA ILE A 133 5.42 3.30 -2.23
C ILE A 133 5.00 2.59 -0.94
N PRO A 134 4.70 3.36 0.12
CA PRO A 134 4.23 2.81 1.39
C PRO A 134 2.90 2.07 1.24
N VAL A 135 2.55 1.26 2.23
CA VAL A 135 1.25 0.61 2.32
C VAL A 135 0.15 1.66 2.34
N GLY A 136 -0.89 1.46 1.53
CA GLY A 136 -1.98 2.40 1.34
C GLY A 136 -1.93 3.10 -0.01
N THR A 137 -2.53 4.29 -0.12
CA THR A 137 -2.66 5.03 -1.38
C THR A 137 -1.68 6.18 -1.46
N SER A 138 -0.78 6.13 -2.44
CA SER A 138 0.06 7.25 -2.85
C SER A 138 -0.55 7.93 -4.07
N THR A 139 -0.45 9.26 -4.14
CA THR A 139 -1.04 10.06 -5.23
C THR A 139 0.07 10.79 -5.97
N LEU A 140 0.29 10.43 -7.23
CA LEU A 140 1.17 11.15 -8.15
C LEU A 140 0.33 12.08 -9.02
N THR A 141 0.65 13.37 -8.98
CA THR A 141 -0.03 14.41 -9.77
C THR A 141 0.93 14.99 -10.79
N VAL A 142 0.50 15.03 -12.04
CA VAL A 142 1.25 15.61 -13.16
C VAL A 142 0.41 16.70 -13.79
N SER A 143 0.87 17.95 -13.71
CA SER A 143 0.19 19.10 -14.28
C SER A 143 0.99 19.68 -15.44
N GLY A 144 0.31 20.08 -16.49
CA GLY A 144 0.91 20.65 -17.68
C GLY A 144 -0.09 21.44 -18.51
N ILE A 145 0.42 22.02 -19.60
CA ILE A 145 -0.35 22.79 -20.56
C ILE A 145 -0.38 22.04 -21.89
N TYR A 146 -1.57 21.94 -22.46
CA TYR A 146 -1.75 21.40 -23.81
C TYR A 146 -1.68 22.53 -24.84
N THR A 147 -0.84 22.37 -25.85
CA THR A 147 -0.73 23.28 -27.01
C THR A 147 -0.82 22.48 -28.29
N ASN A 148 -1.75 22.90 -29.15
CA ASN A 148 -1.96 22.28 -30.48
C ASN A 148 -1.34 23.16 -31.54
#